data_9ea0cd53b00487a7d43e57b0cf131f9d
#
_entry.id   9ea0cd53b00487a7d43e57b0cf131f9d
#
_cell.length_a   1.000
_cell.length_b   1.000
_cell.length_c   1.000
_cell.angle_alpha   90.00
_cell.angle_beta   90.00
_cell.angle_gamma   90.00
#
_symmetry.space_group_name_H-M   'P 1'
#
loop_
_entity.id
_entity.type
_entity.pdbx_description
1 polymer ?
#
loop_
_entity_poly.entity_id
_entity_poly.type
_entity_poly.pdbx_seq_one_letter_code
_entity_poly.pdbx_strand_id
1 'polypeptide(L)'
;MRYINGLHEGETIRNVYLCKGKRSAETRNGKPYDNLLLQDKTGILDGKVWDPNSQGIADYEEKDFIEVYGDVISYNGNLQLNIKQIRRAEEGEYNPADYMPTTEKSVSGMYEELTAYIRQISNQYLRQVLEFYFINDEQFIKKFKGHSAAKTVHHGFSGGLLEHTLSVLHMCEYFAGAYPILNRDILYTAAICHDIGKTRELSDFPDNDYTDEGQLIGHIVIGVEMIDEAIRTIPDFPPKLANELKHCVIAHHGELEYGSPKKPALAEALALNLADNADAKMQTLTELFKGKTGTEWLGYNRLFESNLRRTSGT
;
A
#
# COMPACT_ATOMS: atom_id res chain seq x y z
N MET A 1 -13.17 -2.04 20.80
CA MET A 1 -12.23 -0.97 20.40
C MET A 1 -13.01 0.23 19.89
N ARG A 2 -12.57 1.45 20.19
CA ARG A 2 -13.16 2.67 19.67
C ARG A 2 -12.21 3.29 18.64
N TYR A 3 -12.67 3.41 17.41
CA TYR A 3 -11.81 3.86 16.31
C TYR A 3 -11.67 5.38 16.26
N ILE A 4 -10.53 5.84 15.71
CA ILE A 4 -10.15 7.26 15.62
C ILE A 4 -11.23 8.09 14.91
N ASN A 5 -11.83 7.58 13.83
CA ASN A 5 -12.89 8.29 13.09
C ASN A 5 -14.20 8.51 13.88
N GLY A 6 -14.37 7.81 15.00
CA GLY A 6 -15.53 7.95 15.90
C GLY A 6 -15.26 8.77 17.16
N LEU A 7 -14.09 9.43 17.26
CA LEU A 7 -13.73 10.25 18.41
C LEU A 7 -14.26 11.67 18.25
N HIS A 8 -14.65 12.27 19.39
CA HIS A 8 -15.14 13.65 19.47
C HIS A 8 -14.40 14.41 20.56
N GLU A 9 -14.32 15.73 20.37
CA GLU A 9 -13.75 16.63 21.39
C GLU A 9 -14.51 16.50 22.72
N GLY A 10 -13.76 16.53 23.82
CA GLY A 10 -14.29 16.44 25.20
C GLY A 10 -14.44 15.01 25.73
N GLU A 11 -14.15 14.00 24.94
CA GLU A 11 -14.19 12.61 25.40
C GLU A 11 -12.92 12.23 26.14
N THR A 12 -13.07 11.39 27.16
CA THR A 12 -11.95 10.70 27.81
C THR A 12 -11.95 9.25 27.33
N ILE A 13 -10.83 8.78 26.82
CA ILE A 13 -10.71 7.44 26.24
C ILE A 13 -9.63 6.61 26.92
N ARG A 14 -9.84 5.28 26.94
CA ARG A 14 -8.81 4.26 27.18
C ARG A 14 -8.88 3.27 26.03
N ASN A 15 -7.81 3.17 25.25
CA ASN A 15 -7.81 2.29 24.08
C ASN A 15 -6.38 1.95 23.67
N VAL A 16 -6.23 0.86 22.89
CA VAL A 16 -4.95 0.50 22.28
C VAL A 16 -4.85 1.15 20.91
N TYR A 17 -3.70 1.72 20.59
CA TYR A 17 -3.34 2.25 19.27
C TYR A 17 -1.93 1.79 18.89
N LEU A 18 -1.63 1.75 17.59
CA LEU A 18 -0.27 1.63 17.09
C LEU A 18 0.43 2.99 17.25
N CYS A 19 1.58 3.01 17.92
CA CYS A 19 2.48 4.16 17.94
C CYS A 19 3.23 4.24 16.60
N LYS A 20 2.62 4.84 15.59
CA LYS A 20 3.22 4.96 14.25
C LYS A 20 4.45 5.86 14.22
N GLY A 21 4.54 6.81 15.12
CA GLY A 21 5.66 7.71 15.22
C GLY A 21 5.78 8.31 16.62
N LYS A 22 7.03 8.50 17.07
CA LYS A 22 7.37 9.12 18.35
C LYS A 22 8.46 10.18 18.10
N ARG A 23 8.22 11.39 18.59
CA ARG A 23 9.20 12.47 18.54
C ARG A 23 9.24 13.20 19.88
N SER A 24 10.34 13.05 20.60
CA SER A 24 10.59 13.80 21.82
C SER A 24 11.05 15.23 21.48
N ALA A 25 10.55 16.19 22.25
CA ALA A 25 10.86 17.60 22.08
C ALA A 25 10.81 18.31 23.46
N GLU A 26 11.21 19.58 23.50
CA GLU A 26 11.11 20.40 24.69
C GLU A 26 10.15 21.57 24.47
N THR A 27 9.40 21.90 25.50
CA THR A 27 8.59 23.11 25.54
C THR A 27 9.48 24.36 25.62
N ARG A 28 8.93 25.55 25.37
CA ARG A 28 9.66 26.83 25.54
C ARG A 28 10.28 27.02 26.93
N ASN A 29 9.78 26.31 27.93
CA ASN A 29 10.25 26.36 29.31
C ASN A 29 11.20 25.18 29.64
N GLY A 30 11.74 24.46 28.64
CA GLY A 30 12.69 23.35 28.81
C GLY A 30 12.10 22.08 29.38
N LYS A 31 10.76 21.91 29.41
CA LYS A 31 10.14 20.67 29.86
C LYS A 31 10.04 19.70 28.70
N PRO A 32 10.47 18.42 28.86
CA PRO A 32 10.35 17.42 27.83
C PRO A 32 8.88 17.03 27.60
N TYR A 33 8.54 16.73 26.36
CA TYR A 33 7.26 16.15 25.98
C TYR A 33 7.43 15.27 24.74
N ASP A 34 6.54 14.27 24.60
CA ASP A 34 6.51 13.44 23.41
C ASP A 34 5.32 13.79 22.51
N ASN A 35 5.59 13.90 21.22
CA ASN A 35 4.59 13.90 20.17
C ASN A 35 4.47 12.52 19.61
N LEU A 36 3.25 11.97 19.59
CA LEU A 36 2.96 10.67 19.04
C LEU A 36 2.05 10.80 17.83
N LEU A 37 2.25 9.91 16.88
CA LEU A 37 1.27 9.60 15.84
C LEU A 37 0.64 8.27 16.20
N LEU A 38 -0.60 8.30 16.66
CA LEU A 38 -1.40 7.12 17.00
C LEU A 38 -2.19 6.69 15.77
N GLN A 39 -2.15 5.41 15.44
CA GLN A 39 -2.84 4.88 14.27
C GLN A 39 -3.80 3.75 14.63
N ASP A 40 -4.95 3.74 13.99
CA ASP A 40 -5.79 2.58 13.78
C ASP A 40 -6.21 2.47 12.30
N LYS A 41 -6.99 1.47 11.94
CA LYS A 41 -7.42 1.24 10.54
C LYS A 41 -8.29 2.37 9.95
N THR A 42 -8.76 3.30 10.78
CA THR A 42 -9.65 4.39 10.36
C THR A 42 -8.94 5.73 10.19
N GLY A 43 -7.71 5.84 10.71
CA GLY A 43 -6.95 7.07 10.58
C GLY A 43 -5.77 7.20 11.55
N ILE A 44 -5.27 8.43 11.61
CA ILE A 44 -4.16 8.84 12.48
C ILE A 44 -4.66 9.94 13.41
N LEU A 45 -4.23 9.87 14.69
CA LEU A 45 -4.54 10.86 15.72
C LEU A 45 -3.23 11.37 16.33
N ASP A 46 -3.07 12.68 16.39
CA ASP A 46 -1.97 13.28 17.14
C ASP A 46 -2.14 13.02 18.65
N GLY A 47 -1.07 12.58 19.31
CA GLY A 47 -1.01 12.37 20.75
C GLY A 47 0.06 13.27 21.40
N LYS A 48 -0.21 13.76 22.59
CA LYS A 48 0.75 14.53 23.41
C LYS A 48 0.91 13.91 24.78
N VAL A 49 2.16 13.66 25.16
CA VAL A 49 2.57 13.28 26.51
C VAL A 49 3.38 14.43 27.07
N TRP A 50 2.75 15.26 27.91
CA TRP A 50 3.37 16.50 28.40
C TRP A 50 4.43 16.29 29.48
N ASP A 51 4.48 15.13 30.09
CA ASP A 51 5.49 14.72 31.06
C ASP A 51 5.80 13.23 30.90
N PRO A 52 6.73 12.88 29.97
CA PRO A 52 7.09 11.48 29.70
C PRO A 52 7.68 10.73 30.90
N ASN A 53 8.16 11.45 31.92
CA ASN A 53 8.76 10.86 33.11
C ASN A 53 7.76 10.73 34.29
N SER A 54 6.49 11.09 34.05
CA SER A 54 5.47 11.05 35.14
C SER A 54 5.03 9.62 35.44
N GLN A 55 4.53 9.45 36.67
CA GLN A 55 3.93 8.20 37.09
C GLN A 55 2.70 7.86 36.20
N GLY A 56 2.69 6.69 35.61
CA GLY A 56 1.63 6.25 34.68
C GLY A 56 2.07 6.26 33.19
N ILE A 57 3.26 6.80 32.88
CA ILE A 57 3.87 6.68 31.57
C ILE A 57 4.96 5.59 31.67
N ALA A 58 4.68 4.40 31.12
CA ALA A 58 5.65 3.33 30.98
C ALA A 58 6.51 3.54 29.72
N ASP A 59 7.61 2.79 29.59
CA ASP A 59 8.47 2.81 28.40
C ASP A 59 7.70 2.29 27.18
N TYR A 60 7.80 3.02 26.08
CA TYR A 60 7.24 2.67 24.78
C TYR A 60 8.10 3.24 23.66
N GLU A 61 8.04 2.59 22.49
CA GLU A 61 8.77 3.03 21.31
C GLU A 61 7.84 3.15 20.09
N GLU A 62 8.38 3.71 19.02
CA GLU A 62 7.75 3.68 17.71
C GLU A 62 7.50 2.24 17.29
N LYS A 63 6.35 1.96 16.68
CA LYS A 63 5.84 0.66 16.27
C LYS A 63 5.30 -0.24 17.39
N ASP A 64 5.35 0.18 18.64
CA ASP A 64 4.65 -0.52 19.73
C ASP A 64 3.13 -0.35 19.62
N PHE A 65 2.40 -1.38 19.99
CA PHE A 65 0.99 -1.25 20.35
C PHE A 65 0.90 -0.78 21.80
N ILE A 66 0.30 0.40 21.99
CA ILE A 66 0.25 1.07 23.27
C ILE A 66 -1.18 1.29 23.73
N GLU A 67 -1.50 0.90 24.96
CA GLU A 67 -2.73 1.34 25.62
C GLU A 67 -2.51 2.75 26.16
N VAL A 68 -3.33 3.67 25.69
CA VAL A 68 -3.32 5.07 26.12
C VAL A 68 -4.61 5.42 26.87
N TYR A 69 -4.49 6.25 27.90
CA TYR A 69 -5.59 6.89 28.58
C TYR A 69 -5.42 8.39 28.52
N GLY A 70 -6.44 9.13 28.08
CA GLY A 70 -6.32 10.56 27.90
C GLY A 70 -7.61 11.23 27.42
N ASP A 71 -7.55 12.55 27.27
CA ASP A 71 -8.66 13.39 26.85
C ASP A 71 -8.49 13.82 25.38
N VAL A 72 -9.55 13.68 24.61
CA VAL A 72 -9.61 14.16 23.22
C VAL A 72 -9.92 15.65 23.23
N ILE A 73 -9.01 16.44 22.67
CA ILE A 73 -9.13 17.90 22.59
C ILE A 73 -9.11 18.33 21.13
N SER A 74 -9.54 19.55 20.84
CA SER A 74 -9.34 20.20 19.55
C SER A 74 -8.16 21.18 19.63
N TYR A 75 -7.21 21.06 18.68
CA TYR A 75 -6.10 21.97 18.55
C TYR A 75 -5.93 22.38 17.07
N ASN A 76 -6.02 23.68 16.80
CA ASN A 76 -5.98 24.23 15.44
C ASN A 76 -6.99 23.56 14.46
N GLY A 77 -8.16 23.17 14.96
CA GLY A 77 -9.20 22.53 14.16
C GLY A 77 -9.05 21.03 13.93
N ASN A 78 -8.00 20.41 14.48
CA ASN A 78 -7.78 18.96 14.44
C ASN A 78 -7.94 18.33 15.83
N LEU A 79 -8.41 17.09 15.86
CA LEU A 79 -8.45 16.32 17.11
C LEU A 79 -7.02 15.93 17.54
N GLN A 80 -6.79 15.99 18.84
CA GLN A 80 -5.54 15.59 19.47
C GLN A 80 -5.85 14.87 20.79
N LEU A 81 -5.09 13.82 21.12
CA LEU A 81 -5.20 13.13 22.39
C LEU A 81 -4.19 13.68 23.40
N ASN A 82 -4.69 14.24 24.48
CA ASN A 82 -3.87 14.65 25.62
C ASN A 82 -3.69 13.45 26.56
N ILE A 83 -2.54 12.80 26.46
CA ILE A 83 -2.28 11.50 27.07
C ILE A 83 -1.82 11.65 28.50
N LYS A 84 -2.44 10.90 29.42
CA LYS A 84 -2.17 10.88 30.86
C LYS A 84 -1.50 9.59 31.32
N GLN A 85 -1.78 8.46 30.63
CA GLN A 85 -1.18 7.16 30.93
C GLN A 85 -0.87 6.43 29.63
N ILE A 86 0.25 5.71 29.65
CA ILE A 86 0.68 4.81 28.56
C ILE A 86 1.26 3.54 29.17
N ARG A 87 0.95 2.41 28.56
CA ARG A 87 1.69 1.16 28.69
C ARG A 87 1.75 0.43 27.36
N ARG A 88 2.71 -0.44 27.17
CA ARG A 88 2.68 -1.39 26.07
C ARG A 88 1.50 -2.34 26.24
N ALA A 89 0.81 -2.64 25.16
CA ALA A 89 -0.22 -3.67 25.13
C ALA A 89 0.44 -5.05 25.01
N GLU A 90 -0.11 -6.04 25.70
CA GLU A 90 0.35 -7.42 25.63
C GLU A 90 -0.25 -8.13 24.42
N GLU A 91 0.42 -9.18 23.96
CA GLU A 91 -0.10 -10.03 22.88
C GLU A 91 -1.45 -10.64 23.29
N GLY A 92 -2.47 -10.45 22.44
CA GLY A 92 -3.86 -10.86 22.74
C GLY A 92 -4.76 -9.73 23.24
N GLU A 93 -4.24 -8.59 23.67
CA GLU A 93 -5.05 -7.41 24.03
C GLU A 93 -5.50 -6.62 22.78
N TYR A 94 -4.93 -6.91 21.63
CA TYR A 94 -5.23 -6.22 20.36
C TYR A 94 -5.22 -7.19 19.18
N ASN A 95 -5.93 -6.81 18.12
CA ASN A 95 -5.87 -7.50 16.84
C ASN A 95 -5.10 -6.61 15.84
N PRO A 96 -3.92 -7.01 15.33
CA PRO A 96 -3.13 -6.19 14.40
C PRO A 96 -3.93 -5.66 13.20
N ALA A 97 -4.91 -6.40 12.71
CA ALA A 97 -5.78 -5.98 11.61
C ALA A 97 -6.60 -4.71 11.90
N ASP A 98 -6.74 -4.32 13.17
CA ASP A 98 -7.48 -3.11 13.55
C ASP A 98 -6.61 -1.83 13.49
N TYR A 99 -5.32 -1.94 13.19
CA TYR A 99 -4.38 -0.82 13.21
C TYR A 99 -3.79 -0.46 11.85
N MET A 100 -4.04 -1.27 10.85
CA MET A 100 -3.66 -0.97 9.48
C MET A 100 -4.89 -0.57 8.67
N PRO A 101 -4.88 0.54 7.93
CA PRO A 101 -5.89 0.79 6.92
C PRO A 101 -6.03 -0.44 6.03
N THR A 102 -7.26 -0.83 5.75
CA THR A 102 -7.55 -1.96 4.88
C THR A 102 -8.37 -1.49 3.69
N THR A 103 -8.29 -2.22 2.57
CA THR A 103 -9.19 -1.99 1.45
C THR A 103 -10.65 -2.04 1.91
N GLU A 104 -11.48 -1.19 1.34
CA GLU A 104 -12.94 -1.23 1.54
C GLU A 104 -13.61 -2.35 0.73
N LYS A 105 -12.86 -2.95 -0.23
CA LYS A 105 -13.33 -4.04 -1.08
C LYS A 105 -13.16 -5.40 -0.43
N SER A 106 -13.94 -6.39 -0.84
CA SER A 106 -13.80 -7.77 -0.39
C SER A 106 -12.51 -8.39 -0.93
N VAL A 107 -11.53 -8.64 -0.06
CA VAL A 107 -10.26 -9.29 -0.44
C VAL A 107 -10.50 -10.67 -1.07
N SER A 108 -11.48 -11.44 -0.55
CA SER A 108 -11.84 -12.73 -1.14
C SER A 108 -12.42 -12.58 -2.55
N GLY A 109 -13.33 -11.62 -2.75
CA GLY A 109 -13.92 -11.35 -4.07
C GLY A 109 -12.88 -10.88 -5.08
N MET A 110 -11.97 -9.98 -4.67
CA MET A 110 -10.85 -9.55 -5.52
C MET A 110 -9.93 -10.71 -5.91
N TYR A 111 -9.66 -11.61 -4.98
CA TYR A 111 -8.80 -12.76 -5.28
C TYR A 111 -9.49 -13.79 -6.19
N GLU A 112 -10.79 -14.01 -6.03
CA GLU A 112 -11.59 -14.85 -6.94
C GLU A 112 -11.58 -14.27 -8.36
N GLU A 113 -11.69 -12.95 -8.49
CA GLU A 113 -11.60 -12.24 -9.77
C GLU A 113 -10.21 -12.42 -10.39
N LEU A 114 -9.13 -12.21 -9.63
CA LEU A 114 -7.75 -12.42 -10.11
C LEU A 114 -7.56 -13.84 -10.64
N THR A 115 -8.05 -14.86 -9.89
CA THR A 115 -7.93 -16.26 -10.33
C THR A 115 -8.78 -16.57 -11.57
N ALA A 116 -9.90 -15.86 -11.75
CA ALA A 116 -10.69 -15.98 -12.98
C ALA A 116 -9.93 -15.45 -14.20
N TYR A 117 -9.18 -14.33 -14.06
CA TYR A 117 -8.28 -13.85 -15.12
C TYR A 117 -7.16 -14.84 -15.43
N ILE A 118 -6.53 -15.41 -14.41
CA ILE A 118 -5.46 -16.42 -14.59
C ILE A 118 -5.97 -17.61 -15.43
N ARG A 119 -7.19 -18.10 -15.15
CA ARG A 119 -7.80 -19.22 -15.90
C ARG A 119 -8.10 -18.88 -17.36
N GLN A 120 -8.22 -17.59 -17.71
CA GLN A 120 -8.48 -17.12 -19.09
C GLN A 120 -7.19 -17.00 -19.92
N ILE A 121 -6.00 -17.12 -19.33
CA ILE A 121 -4.73 -17.10 -20.06
C ILE A 121 -4.65 -18.39 -20.90
N SER A 122 -4.63 -18.23 -22.21
CA SER A 122 -4.61 -19.35 -23.18
C SER A 122 -3.22 -19.97 -23.31
N ASN A 123 -2.17 -19.13 -23.24
CA ASN A 123 -0.78 -19.59 -23.30
C ASN A 123 -0.43 -20.38 -22.04
N GLN A 124 -0.17 -21.69 -22.22
CA GLN A 124 0.09 -22.59 -21.09
C GLN A 124 1.34 -22.21 -20.27
N TYR A 125 2.38 -21.67 -20.89
CA TYR A 125 3.62 -21.28 -20.20
C TYR A 125 3.38 -20.07 -19.29
N LEU A 126 2.70 -19.05 -19.81
CA LEU A 126 2.35 -17.84 -19.05
C LEU A 126 1.40 -18.18 -17.88
N ARG A 127 0.41 -19.04 -18.14
CA ARG A 127 -0.52 -19.48 -17.10
C ARG A 127 0.22 -20.23 -15.99
N GLN A 128 1.16 -21.13 -16.31
CA GLN A 128 1.94 -21.84 -15.29
C GLN A 128 2.80 -20.92 -14.41
N VAL A 129 3.35 -19.82 -14.96
CA VAL A 129 4.05 -18.80 -14.15
C VAL A 129 3.10 -18.20 -13.11
N LEU A 130 1.86 -17.87 -13.50
CA LEU A 130 0.88 -17.33 -12.58
C LEU A 130 0.38 -18.38 -11.57
N GLU A 131 0.14 -19.61 -12.03
CA GLU A 131 -0.29 -20.72 -11.17
C GLU A 131 0.77 -21.02 -10.09
N PHE A 132 2.06 -20.89 -10.40
CA PHE A 132 3.15 -21.13 -9.45
C PHE A 132 2.96 -20.31 -8.17
N TYR A 133 2.71 -19.00 -8.28
CA TYR A 133 2.54 -18.12 -7.14
C TYR A 133 1.09 -17.99 -6.66
N PHE A 134 0.17 -17.81 -7.57
CA PHE A 134 -1.19 -17.39 -7.24
C PHE A 134 -2.19 -18.56 -7.06
N ILE A 135 -1.78 -19.79 -7.31
CA ILE A 135 -2.64 -20.97 -7.13
C ILE A 135 -1.99 -22.01 -6.24
N ASN A 136 -0.67 -22.25 -6.41
CA ASN A 136 0.01 -23.38 -5.80
C ASN A 136 0.80 -23.01 -4.53
N ASP A 137 1.08 -21.75 -4.28
CA ASP A 137 1.80 -21.28 -3.10
C ASP A 137 0.86 -20.57 -2.12
N GLU A 138 0.38 -21.32 -1.11
CA GLU A 138 -0.54 -20.80 -0.09
C GLU A 138 0.09 -19.66 0.75
N GLN A 139 1.42 -19.72 0.98
CA GLN A 139 2.12 -18.69 1.75
C GLN A 139 2.20 -17.39 0.96
N PHE A 140 2.58 -17.47 -0.30
CA PHE A 140 2.58 -16.31 -1.19
C PHE A 140 1.18 -15.73 -1.35
N ILE A 141 0.16 -16.55 -1.58
CA ILE A 141 -1.23 -16.12 -1.69
C ILE A 141 -1.68 -15.33 -0.47
N LYS A 142 -1.41 -15.87 0.73
CA LYS A 142 -1.74 -15.19 1.99
C LYS A 142 -1.04 -13.85 2.10
N LYS A 143 0.26 -13.82 1.79
CA LYS A 143 1.09 -12.61 1.83
C LYS A 143 0.59 -11.58 0.83
N PHE A 144 0.41 -11.94 -0.44
CA PHE A 144 -0.07 -11.06 -1.52
C PHE A 144 -1.44 -10.44 -1.22
N LYS A 145 -2.38 -11.24 -0.70
CA LYS A 145 -3.72 -10.78 -0.31
C LYS A 145 -3.74 -9.76 0.81
N GLY A 146 -2.78 -9.82 1.72
CA GLY A 146 -2.66 -8.91 2.86
C GLY A 146 -1.69 -7.76 2.65
N HIS A 147 -0.91 -7.77 1.55
CA HIS A 147 0.20 -6.84 1.34
C HIS A 147 -0.28 -5.45 0.89
N SER A 148 0.47 -4.41 1.27
CA SER A 148 0.31 -3.06 0.74
C SER A 148 1.04 -2.91 -0.60
N ALA A 149 0.58 -1.99 -1.44
CA ALA A 149 1.30 -1.64 -2.68
C ALA A 149 2.36 -0.55 -2.48
N ALA A 150 2.37 0.13 -1.32
CA ALA A 150 3.33 1.20 -1.03
C ALA A 150 3.50 1.40 0.48
N LYS A 151 4.61 2.04 0.88
CA LYS A 151 4.87 2.41 2.29
C LYS A 151 3.90 3.48 2.81
N THR A 152 3.60 4.51 2.01
CA THR A 152 2.88 5.71 2.51
C THR A 152 1.92 6.36 1.53
N VAL A 153 1.95 6.01 0.25
CA VAL A 153 1.11 6.61 -0.80
C VAL A 153 0.18 5.56 -1.41
N HIS A 154 -0.67 5.92 -2.31
CA HIS A 154 -1.69 5.12 -2.99
C HIS A 154 -1.60 3.60 -2.75
N HIS A 155 -2.69 2.99 -2.32
CA HIS A 155 -2.75 1.56 -1.93
C HIS A 155 -1.80 1.14 -0.77
N GLY A 156 -1.37 2.10 0.08
CA GLY A 156 -0.55 1.86 1.28
C GLY A 156 -1.32 1.24 2.44
N PHE A 157 -2.22 0.30 2.17
CA PHE A 157 -3.10 -0.37 3.13
C PHE A 157 -3.14 -1.89 2.86
N SER A 158 -3.61 -2.66 3.84
CA SER A 158 -3.75 -4.11 3.70
C SER A 158 -4.72 -4.47 2.57
N GLY A 159 -4.28 -5.35 1.66
CA GLY A 159 -5.00 -5.69 0.44
C GLY A 159 -4.79 -4.69 -0.71
N GLY A 160 -3.98 -3.65 -0.48
CA GLY A 160 -3.71 -2.62 -1.48
C GLY A 160 -2.98 -3.15 -2.71
N LEU A 161 -2.05 -4.09 -2.54
CA LEU A 161 -1.34 -4.71 -3.67
C LEU A 161 -2.28 -5.49 -4.58
N LEU A 162 -3.20 -6.27 -4.02
CA LEU A 162 -4.20 -7.01 -4.79
C LEU A 162 -5.18 -6.04 -5.48
N GLU A 163 -5.61 -4.99 -4.77
CA GLU A 163 -6.52 -3.99 -5.34
C GLU A 163 -5.90 -3.23 -6.50
N HIS A 164 -4.65 -2.78 -6.35
CA HIS A 164 -3.87 -2.14 -7.40
C HIS A 164 -3.68 -3.06 -8.61
N THR A 165 -3.24 -4.30 -8.39
CA THR A 165 -3.04 -5.30 -9.46
C THR A 165 -4.31 -5.50 -10.28
N LEU A 166 -5.48 -5.61 -9.66
CA LEU A 166 -6.75 -5.74 -10.38
C LEU A 166 -7.14 -4.46 -11.12
N SER A 167 -6.92 -3.30 -10.54
CA SER A 167 -7.20 -2.03 -11.18
C SER A 167 -6.37 -1.84 -12.46
N VAL A 168 -5.07 -2.14 -12.39
CA VAL A 168 -4.18 -2.16 -13.56
C VAL A 168 -4.63 -3.19 -14.59
N LEU A 169 -5.01 -4.38 -14.14
CA LEU A 169 -5.48 -5.46 -15.02
C LEU A 169 -6.76 -5.08 -15.78
N HIS A 170 -7.72 -4.41 -15.14
CA HIS A 170 -8.93 -3.90 -15.81
C HIS A 170 -8.62 -2.88 -16.90
N MET A 171 -7.66 -1.99 -16.67
CA MET A 171 -7.21 -1.05 -17.71
C MET A 171 -6.50 -1.79 -18.86
N CYS A 172 -5.70 -2.81 -18.53
CA CYS A 172 -5.07 -3.67 -19.53
C CYS A 172 -6.12 -4.47 -20.34
N GLU A 173 -7.22 -4.90 -19.73
CA GLU A 173 -8.34 -5.54 -20.43
C GLU A 173 -8.98 -4.59 -21.45
N TYR A 174 -9.23 -3.34 -21.05
CA TYR A 174 -9.70 -2.31 -21.97
C TYR A 174 -8.73 -2.12 -23.15
N PHE A 175 -7.43 -2.00 -22.88
CA PHE A 175 -6.43 -1.84 -23.93
C PHE A 175 -6.38 -3.05 -24.88
N ALA A 176 -6.40 -4.28 -24.36
CA ALA A 176 -6.40 -5.49 -25.17
C ALA A 176 -7.64 -5.58 -26.08
N GLY A 177 -8.78 -5.10 -25.62
CA GLY A 177 -10.01 -5.03 -26.42
C GLY A 177 -9.99 -3.92 -27.48
N ALA A 178 -9.37 -2.79 -27.17
CA ALA A 178 -9.32 -1.62 -28.06
C ALA A 178 -8.19 -1.70 -29.10
N TYR A 179 -7.08 -2.38 -28.81
CA TYR A 179 -5.88 -2.41 -29.64
C TYR A 179 -5.47 -3.85 -30.01
N PRO A 180 -5.91 -4.38 -31.16
CA PRO A 180 -5.63 -5.77 -31.58
C PRO A 180 -4.14 -6.12 -31.78
N ILE A 181 -3.25 -5.14 -31.78
CA ILE A 181 -1.80 -5.34 -31.83
C ILE A 181 -1.26 -5.99 -30.54
N LEU A 182 -2.00 -5.86 -29.42
CA LEU A 182 -1.57 -6.34 -28.11
C LEU A 182 -1.77 -7.85 -27.98
N ASN A 183 -0.74 -8.54 -27.50
CA ASN A 183 -0.86 -9.91 -27.03
C ASN A 183 -1.50 -9.91 -25.64
N ARG A 184 -2.78 -10.27 -25.60
CA ARG A 184 -3.58 -10.29 -24.37
C ARG A 184 -2.92 -11.12 -23.25
N ASP A 185 -2.43 -12.32 -23.58
CA ASP A 185 -1.89 -13.23 -22.58
C ASP A 185 -0.59 -12.68 -21.94
N ILE A 186 0.30 -12.07 -22.74
CA ILE A 186 1.50 -11.39 -22.22
C ILE A 186 1.09 -10.19 -21.37
N LEU A 187 0.18 -9.35 -21.84
CA LEU A 187 -0.23 -8.13 -21.14
C LEU A 187 -0.86 -8.44 -19.79
N TYR A 188 -1.78 -9.43 -19.73
CA TYR A 188 -2.44 -9.82 -18.49
C TYR A 188 -1.46 -10.46 -17.50
N THR A 189 -0.59 -11.36 -18.01
CA THR A 189 0.43 -11.98 -17.16
C THR A 189 1.37 -10.93 -16.59
N ALA A 190 1.81 -9.99 -17.41
CA ALA A 190 2.66 -8.90 -16.96
C ALA A 190 1.95 -7.97 -15.97
N ALA A 191 0.67 -7.64 -16.19
CA ALA A 191 -0.13 -6.84 -15.26
C ALA A 191 -0.31 -7.53 -13.89
N ILE A 192 -0.47 -8.85 -13.87
CA ILE A 192 -0.58 -9.61 -12.61
C ILE A 192 0.77 -9.69 -11.90
N CYS A 193 1.88 -9.73 -12.64
CA CYS A 193 3.22 -9.92 -12.10
C CYS A 193 4.02 -8.63 -11.88
N HIS A 194 3.59 -7.45 -12.37
CA HIS A 194 4.46 -6.27 -12.42
C HIS A 194 4.99 -5.87 -11.05
N ASP A 195 4.19 -6.03 -10.03
CA ASP A 195 4.44 -5.60 -8.66
C ASP A 195 4.61 -6.75 -7.65
N ILE A 196 4.75 -8.00 -8.09
CA ILE A 196 4.91 -9.14 -7.15
C ILE A 196 6.12 -9.01 -6.26
N GLY A 197 7.17 -8.33 -6.72
CA GLY A 197 8.39 -8.06 -5.97
C GLY A 197 8.15 -7.21 -4.72
N LYS A 198 7.08 -6.42 -4.66
CA LYS A 198 6.69 -5.65 -3.46
C LYS A 198 6.45 -6.53 -2.25
N THR A 199 6.05 -7.79 -2.45
CA THR A 199 5.92 -8.78 -1.37
C THR A 199 7.24 -9.09 -0.65
N ARG A 200 8.39 -8.79 -1.25
CA ARG A 200 9.73 -8.94 -0.66
C ARG A 200 10.39 -7.58 -0.41
N GLU A 201 10.03 -6.56 -1.19
CA GLU A 201 10.53 -5.20 -1.03
C GLU A 201 10.10 -4.57 0.29
N LEU A 202 8.83 -4.78 0.68
CA LEU A 202 8.28 -4.25 1.92
C LEU A 202 8.09 -5.36 2.96
N SER A 203 8.37 -5.03 4.22
CA SER A 203 8.08 -5.92 5.34
C SER A 203 6.58 -6.00 5.61
N ASP A 204 6.18 -7.06 6.30
CA ASP A 204 4.79 -7.21 6.73
C ASP A 204 4.43 -6.14 7.77
N PHE A 205 3.12 -5.87 7.89
CA PHE A 205 2.60 -5.03 8.97
C PHE A 205 2.93 -5.64 10.36
N PRO A 206 3.26 -4.82 11.39
CA PRO A 206 3.01 -3.37 11.50
C PRO A 206 4.09 -2.47 10.90
N ASP A 207 5.21 -2.99 10.49
CA ASP A 207 6.33 -2.19 10.01
C ASP A 207 6.04 -1.52 8.66
N ASN A 208 5.57 -2.27 7.69
CA ASN A 208 5.32 -1.82 6.33
C ASN A 208 6.44 -0.90 5.82
N ASP A 209 7.69 -1.32 6.04
CA ASP A 209 8.89 -0.57 5.69
C ASP A 209 9.74 -1.36 4.70
N TYR A 210 10.70 -0.69 4.06
CA TYR A 210 11.61 -1.37 3.15
C TYR A 210 12.46 -2.40 3.90
N THR A 211 12.54 -3.60 3.34
CA THR A 211 13.52 -4.62 3.74
C THR A 211 14.91 -4.25 3.22
N ASP A 212 15.96 -4.93 3.70
CA ASP A 212 17.31 -4.77 3.13
C ASP A 212 17.33 -5.11 1.64
N GLU A 213 16.63 -6.18 1.23
CA GLU A 213 16.48 -6.56 -0.17
C GLU A 213 15.75 -5.46 -0.96
N GLY A 214 14.68 -4.90 -0.39
CA GLY A 214 13.93 -3.80 -0.99
C GLY A 214 14.76 -2.55 -1.21
N GLN A 215 15.58 -2.18 -0.22
CA GLN A 215 16.46 -1.01 -0.31
C GLN A 215 17.61 -1.20 -1.33
N LEU A 216 18.16 -2.41 -1.42
CA LEU A 216 19.33 -2.68 -2.25
C LEU A 216 18.99 -3.02 -3.70
N ILE A 217 17.85 -3.69 -3.93
CA ILE A 217 17.51 -4.30 -5.23
C ILE A 217 16.24 -3.66 -5.81
N GLY A 218 15.21 -3.44 -5.00
CA GLY A 218 13.93 -2.87 -5.42
C GLY A 218 12.99 -3.88 -6.10
N HIS A 219 11.67 -3.64 -5.99
CA HIS A 219 10.63 -4.59 -6.41
C HIS A 219 10.68 -4.99 -7.90
N ILE A 220 11.13 -4.12 -8.79
CA ILE A 220 11.21 -4.42 -10.23
C ILE A 220 12.15 -5.61 -10.48
N VAL A 221 13.36 -5.54 -9.90
CA VAL A 221 14.36 -6.59 -10.09
C VAL A 221 13.97 -7.83 -9.32
N ILE A 222 13.53 -7.69 -8.06
CA ILE A 222 12.98 -8.79 -7.25
C ILE A 222 11.85 -9.51 -8.00
N GLY A 223 10.91 -8.76 -8.60
CA GLY A 223 9.82 -9.32 -9.39
C GLY A 223 10.29 -10.13 -10.60
N VAL A 224 11.33 -9.65 -11.28
CA VAL A 224 11.94 -10.39 -12.40
C VAL A 224 12.62 -11.66 -11.92
N GLU A 225 13.31 -11.65 -10.76
CA GLU A 225 13.90 -12.84 -10.17
C GLU A 225 12.84 -13.88 -9.80
N MET A 226 11.72 -13.43 -9.20
CA MET A 226 10.58 -14.29 -8.88
C MET A 226 9.97 -14.91 -10.14
N ILE A 227 9.79 -14.14 -11.22
CA ILE A 227 9.32 -14.67 -12.51
C ILE A 227 10.31 -15.71 -13.07
N ASP A 228 11.61 -15.44 -12.97
CA ASP A 228 12.65 -16.38 -13.45
C ASP A 228 12.66 -17.67 -12.62
N GLU A 229 12.42 -17.57 -11.32
CA GLU A 229 12.24 -18.74 -10.44
C GLU A 229 11.10 -19.63 -10.90
N ALA A 230 9.91 -19.06 -11.16
CA ALA A 230 8.76 -19.80 -11.70
C ALA A 230 9.07 -20.41 -13.08
N ILE A 231 9.68 -19.64 -14.00
CA ILE A 231 10.04 -20.11 -15.36
C ILE A 231 10.97 -21.33 -15.29
N ARG A 232 11.94 -21.35 -14.39
CA ARG A 232 12.88 -22.50 -14.24
C ARG A 232 12.20 -23.81 -13.85
N THR A 233 11.02 -23.77 -13.27
CA THR A 233 10.24 -24.97 -12.92
C THR A 233 9.42 -25.51 -14.08
N ILE A 234 9.28 -24.73 -15.16
CA ILE A 234 8.43 -25.05 -16.31
C ILE A 234 9.31 -25.63 -17.45
N PRO A 235 9.20 -26.93 -17.80
CA PRO A 235 9.99 -27.51 -18.86
C PRO A 235 9.72 -26.80 -20.21
N ASP A 236 10.78 -26.65 -20.99
CA ASP A 236 10.75 -26.12 -22.35
C ASP A 236 10.11 -24.72 -22.48
N PHE A 237 10.17 -23.89 -21.43
CA PHE A 237 9.67 -22.52 -21.48
C PHE A 237 10.38 -21.74 -22.61
N PRO A 238 9.65 -21.13 -23.55
CA PRO A 238 10.27 -20.46 -24.70
C PRO A 238 11.13 -19.25 -24.25
N PRO A 239 12.43 -19.19 -24.57
CA PRO A 239 13.30 -18.10 -24.11
C PRO A 239 12.88 -16.70 -24.57
N LYS A 240 12.29 -16.58 -25.77
CA LYS A 240 11.75 -15.30 -26.25
C LYS A 240 10.59 -14.83 -25.39
N LEU A 241 9.64 -15.71 -25.11
CA LEU A 241 8.48 -15.41 -24.26
C LEU A 241 8.91 -15.00 -22.84
N ALA A 242 9.93 -15.69 -22.28
CA ALA A 242 10.51 -15.33 -20.99
C ALA A 242 11.06 -13.89 -20.99
N ASN A 243 11.81 -13.51 -22.05
CA ASN A 243 12.37 -12.18 -22.17
C ASN A 243 11.30 -11.11 -22.41
N GLU A 244 10.25 -11.42 -23.18
CA GLU A 244 9.13 -10.52 -23.43
C GLU A 244 8.34 -10.23 -22.13
N LEU A 245 8.00 -11.26 -21.35
CA LEU A 245 7.34 -11.10 -20.06
C LEU A 245 8.21 -10.30 -19.08
N LYS A 246 9.48 -10.68 -18.92
CA LYS A 246 10.42 -9.97 -18.03
C LYS A 246 10.62 -8.52 -18.48
N HIS A 247 10.65 -8.25 -19.80
CA HIS A 247 10.73 -6.88 -20.30
C HIS A 247 9.53 -6.02 -19.90
N CYS A 248 8.32 -6.55 -19.99
CA CYS A 248 7.12 -5.81 -19.54
C CYS A 248 7.24 -5.40 -18.08
N VAL A 249 7.73 -6.29 -17.21
CA VAL A 249 7.93 -5.99 -15.78
C VAL A 249 9.08 -5.00 -15.58
N ILE A 250 10.23 -5.18 -16.25
CA ILE A 250 11.37 -4.24 -16.13
C ILE A 250 10.99 -2.82 -16.57
N ALA A 251 10.10 -2.68 -17.53
CA ALA A 251 9.78 -1.41 -18.17
C ALA A 251 8.48 -0.75 -17.64
N HIS A 252 7.79 -1.34 -16.62
CA HIS A 252 6.45 -0.88 -16.26
C HIS A 252 6.41 0.55 -15.69
N HIS A 253 7.47 1.05 -15.05
CA HIS A 253 7.55 2.45 -14.64
C HIS A 253 7.79 3.43 -15.81
N GLY A 254 8.13 2.93 -17.00
CA GLY A 254 8.22 3.68 -18.26
C GLY A 254 9.49 4.48 -18.43
N GLU A 255 9.89 5.30 -17.46
CA GLU A 255 11.03 6.19 -17.54
C GLU A 255 12.17 5.75 -16.60
N LEU A 256 13.42 5.97 -17.04
CA LEU A 256 14.62 5.66 -16.25
C LEU A 256 14.67 6.45 -14.94
N GLU A 257 14.15 7.66 -14.96
CA GLU A 257 14.06 8.58 -13.80
C GLU A 257 13.13 8.04 -12.71
N TYR A 258 12.18 7.19 -13.08
CA TYR A 258 11.26 6.52 -12.15
C TYR A 258 11.76 5.13 -11.70
N GLY A 259 13.02 4.82 -11.97
CA GLY A 259 13.66 3.58 -11.57
C GLY A 259 13.46 2.40 -12.53
N SER A 260 12.84 2.62 -13.70
CA SER A 260 12.70 1.58 -14.71
C SER A 260 14.07 1.27 -15.33
N PRO A 261 14.59 0.01 -15.29
CA PRO A 261 15.86 -0.32 -15.90
C PRO A 261 15.87 -0.18 -17.43
N LYS A 262 14.71 -0.22 -18.07
CA LYS A 262 14.49 -0.06 -19.52
C LYS A 262 13.21 0.71 -19.79
N LYS A 263 13.20 1.47 -20.89
CA LYS A 263 11.95 2.03 -21.44
C LYS A 263 11.15 0.95 -22.16
N PRO A 264 9.81 1.07 -22.23
CA PRO A 264 8.95 0.13 -22.95
C PRO A 264 9.38 -0.01 -24.43
N ALA A 265 9.70 -1.24 -24.84
CA ALA A 265 10.07 -1.59 -26.22
C ALA A 265 9.01 -2.51 -26.87
N LEU A 266 8.05 -3.00 -26.12
CA LEU A 266 6.90 -3.78 -26.58
C LEU A 266 5.61 -2.97 -26.39
N ALA A 267 4.62 -3.20 -27.24
CA ALA A 267 3.32 -2.56 -27.11
C ALA A 267 2.66 -2.91 -25.76
N GLU A 268 2.79 -4.14 -25.29
CA GLU A 268 2.30 -4.62 -24.01
C GLU A 268 2.99 -3.91 -22.82
N ALA A 269 4.30 -3.68 -22.92
CA ALA A 269 5.04 -2.95 -21.89
C ALA A 269 4.58 -1.48 -21.79
N LEU A 270 4.30 -0.84 -22.94
CA LEU A 270 3.76 0.52 -22.97
C LEU A 270 2.33 0.56 -22.41
N ALA A 271 1.48 -0.39 -22.80
CA ALA A 271 0.11 -0.48 -22.29
C ALA A 271 0.09 -0.69 -20.76
N LEU A 272 0.95 -1.56 -20.24
CA LEU A 272 1.11 -1.78 -18.80
C LEU A 272 1.57 -0.51 -18.08
N ASN A 273 2.60 0.18 -18.57
CA ASN A 273 3.06 1.44 -18.00
C ASN A 273 1.95 2.50 -17.92
N LEU A 274 1.16 2.64 -19.00
CA LEU A 274 0.04 3.60 -19.01
C LEU A 274 -1.04 3.22 -18.00
N ALA A 275 -1.36 1.93 -17.86
CA ALA A 275 -2.35 1.42 -16.90
C ALA A 275 -1.89 1.65 -15.46
N ASP A 276 -0.67 1.29 -15.14
CA ASP A 276 -0.07 1.45 -13.80
C ASP A 276 -0.01 2.94 -13.39
N ASN A 277 0.53 3.80 -14.25
CA ASN A 277 0.60 5.25 -14.01
C ASN A 277 -0.80 5.88 -13.85
N ALA A 278 -1.78 5.43 -14.64
CA ALA A 278 -3.15 5.91 -14.53
C ALA A 278 -3.77 5.53 -13.19
N ASP A 279 -3.64 4.26 -12.75
CA ASP A 279 -4.16 3.81 -11.46
C ASP A 279 -3.51 4.55 -10.31
N ALA A 280 -2.18 4.64 -10.27
CA ALA A 280 -1.45 5.33 -9.21
C ALA A 280 -1.89 6.80 -9.06
N LYS A 281 -2.07 7.51 -10.18
CA LYS A 281 -2.53 8.91 -10.17
C LYS A 281 -3.99 9.05 -9.76
N MET A 282 -4.88 8.21 -10.28
CA MET A 282 -6.31 8.26 -9.96
C MET A 282 -6.56 7.88 -8.50
N GLN A 283 -5.85 6.89 -7.97
CA GLN A 283 -5.94 6.53 -6.55
C GLN A 283 -5.44 7.66 -5.65
N THR A 284 -4.31 8.29 -5.98
CA THR A 284 -3.82 9.47 -5.26
C THR A 284 -4.84 10.60 -5.24
N LEU A 285 -5.50 10.89 -6.37
CA LEU A 285 -6.59 11.89 -6.42
C LEU A 285 -7.76 11.48 -5.54
N THR A 286 -8.15 10.21 -5.57
CA THR A 286 -9.24 9.68 -4.75
C THR A 286 -8.96 9.90 -3.26
N GLU A 287 -7.75 9.60 -2.81
CA GLU A 287 -7.33 9.83 -1.43
C GLU A 287 -7.27 11.31 -1.05
N LEU A 288 -6.73 12.16 -1.93
CA LEU A 288 -6.68 13.61 -1.71
C LEU A 288 -8.07 14.25 -1.58
N PHE A 289 -9.07 13.70 -2.25
CA PHE A 289 -10.44 14.18 -2.20
C PHE A 289 -11.33 13.46 -1.19
N LYS A 290 -10.83 12.41 -0.51
CA LYS A 290 -11.60 11.67 0.50
C LYS A 290 -12.04 12.61 1.64
N GLY A 291 -13.32 12.58 1.96
CA GLY A 291 -13.91 13.45 3.00
C GLY A 291 -14.07 14.93 2.62
N LYS A 292 -13.66 15.35 1.43
CA LYS A 292 -13.82 16.73 0.95
C LYS A 292 -15.02 16.83 0.00
N THR A 293 -15.99 17.65 0.33
CA THR A 293 -17.22 17.81 -0.45
C THR A 293 -17.28 19.14 -1.23
N GLY A 294 -16.41 20.10 -0.89
CA GLY A 294 -16.36 21.43 -1.50
C GLY A 294 -15.60 21.47 -2.84
N THR A 295 -15.69 22.63 -3.49
CA THR A 295 -15.01 22.93 -4.76
C THR A 295 -13.82 23.89 -4.56
N GLU A 296 -13.35 24.04 -3.33
CA GLU A 296 -12.20 24.84 -2.99
C GLU A 296 -10.92 24.25 -3.59
N TRP A 297 -9.98 25.13 -3.90
CA TRP A 297 -8.65 24.72 -4.34
C TRP A 297 -7.87 24.13 -3.18
N LEU A 298 -7.27 22.93 -3.38
CA LEU A 298 -6.49 22.21 -2.36
C LEU A 298 -5.06 22.74 -2.19
N GLY A 299 -4.63 23.64 -3.07
CA GLY A 299 -3.25 24.08 -3.15
C GLY A 299 -2.43 23.28 -4.17
N TYR A 300 -1.18 23.72 -4.35
CA TYR A 300 -0.25 23.07 -5.29
C TYR A 300 0.15 21.67 -4.81
N ASN A 301 -0.04 20.69 -5.67
CA ASN A 301 0.39 19.32 -5.43
C ASN A 301 1.59 18.99 -6.34
N ARG A 302 2.70 18.52 -5.73
CA ARG A 302 3.96 18.26 -6.45
C ARG A 302 3.86 17.09 -7.43
N LEU A 303 3.07 16.04 -7.11
CA LEU A 303 2.91 14.87 -7.97
C LEU A 303 2.20 15.22 -9.28
N PHE A 304 1.24 16.15 -9.22
CA PHE A 304 0.47 16.60 -10.38
C PHE A 304 1.00 17.89 -11.00
N GLU A 305 1.99 18.51 -10.36
CA GLU A 305 2.55 19.83 -10.77
C GLU A 305 1.45 20.88 -11.00
N SER A 306 0.37 20.77 -10.25
CA SER A 306 -0.85 21.56 -10.46
C SER A 306 -1.55 21.88 -9.14
N ASN A 307 -2.36 22.92 -9.17
CA ASN A 307 -3.33 23.19 -8.12
C ASN A 307 -4.60 22.38 -8.41
N LEU A 308 -5.08 21.63 -7.43
CA LEU A 308 -6.16 20.67 -7.60
C LEU A 308 -7.45 21.13 -6.93
N ARG A 309 -8.60 20.80 -7.54
CA ARG A 309 -9.93 20.94 -6.94
C ARG A 309 -10.87 19.88 -7.50
N ARG A 310 -11.96 19.63 -6.80
CA ARG A 310 -13.08 18.84 -7.35
C ARG A 310 -13.87 19.66 -8.36
N THR A 311 -14.47 18.98 -9.30
CA THR A 311 -15.51 19.57 -10.16
C THR A 311 -16.72 19.98 -9.30
N SER A 312 -17.39 21.08 -9.67
CA SER A 312 -18.70 21.41 -9.09
C SER A 312 -19.65 20.25 -9.38
N GLY A 313 -20.10 19.59 -8.32
CA GLY A 313 -21.15 18.58 -8.44
C GLY A 313 -22.42 19.26 -8.99
N THR A 314 -23.09 18.58 -9.85
CA THR A 314 -24.45 18.91 -10.28
C THR A 314 -25.43 18.45 -9.21
#